data_f7496d6deafb5ee3ed4673605f7d3c5b
#
_entry.id   f7496d6deafb5ee3ed4673605f7d3c5b
#
_cell.length_a   1.000
_cell.length_b   1.000
_cell.length_c   1.000
_cell.angle_alpha   90.00
_cell.angle_beta   90.00
_cell.angle_gamma   90.00
#
_symmetry.space_group_name_H-M   'P 1'
#
loop_
_entity.id
_entity.type
_entity.pdbx_description
1 polymer ?
#
loop_
_entity_poly.entity_id
_entity_poly.type
_entity_poly.pdbx_seq_one_letter_code
_entity_poly.pdbx_strand_id
1 'polypeptide(L)'
;MTYLSSNQLKQYEDKGFVSPINIFSKDKAKQIRDEIEMIEKEMPGELEKSGRYNAHLISPLLDEVTHNPKILDAVQSLIGENILVCGTTLFIKNPNEKGFVSYHQDAKYIGLDPLNWVTAWVAITDSNEHNGCMRMWTGSHKENLKQHDQNFNEGNLLTRGQTVKDVPREETTPLILTAGQMSLHHPTVVHGSDLN
;
A
#
# COMPACT_ATOMS: atom_id res chain seq x y z
N MET A 1 -24.00 -1.07 9.32
CA MET A 1 -23.47 -2.44 9.02
C MET A 1 -22.03 -2.26 8.60
N THR A 2 -21.09 -3.06 9.11
CA THR A 2 -19.69 -3.02 8.67
C THR A 2 -19.54 -3.70 7.32
N TYR A 3 -18.76 -3.13 6.41
CA TYR A 3 -18.44 -3.73 5.11
C TYR A 3 -17.56 -4.98 5.26
N LEU A 4 -16.59 -4.91 6.18
CA LEU A 4 -15.75 -6.06 6.52
C LEU A 4 -16.51 -7.05 7.39
N SER A 5 -16.40 -8.33 7.06
CA SER A 5 -16.93 -9.43 7.89
C SER A 5 -16.19 -9.52 9.23
N SER A 6 -16.81 -10.18 10.22
CA SER A 6 -16.17 -10.42 11.53
C SER A 6 -14.83 -11.16 11.40
N ASN A 7 -14.69 -12.08 10.43
CA ASN A 7 -13.44 -12.79 10.19
C ASN A 7 -12.35 -11.84 9.62
N GLN A 8 -12.73 -10.91 8.76
CA GLN A 8 -11.81 -9.90 8.21
C GLN A 8 -11.36 -8.90 9.28
N LEU A 9 -12.28 -8.45 10.13
CA LEU A 9 -11.94 -7.59 11.29
C LEU A 9 -10.97 -8.31 12.23
N LYS A 10 -11.26 -9.58 12.55
CA LYS A 10 -10.35 -10.40 13.36
C LYS A 10 -8.99 -10.61 12.69
N GLN A 11 -8.94 -10.81 11.37
CA GLN A 11 -7.69 -10.92 10.64
C GLN A 11 -6.85 -9.64 10.78
N TYR A 12 -7.47 -8.47 10.64
CA TYR A 12 -6.79 -7.18 10.81
C TYR A 12 -6.25 -7.00 12.24
N GLU A 13 -7.08 -7.32 13.24
CA GLU A 13 -6.69 -7.25 14.66
C GLU A 13 -5.53 -8.20 15.00
N ASP A 14 -5.59 -9.43 14.50
CA ASP A 14 -4.59 -10.45 14.83
C ASP A 14 -3.27 -10.26 14.07
N LYS A 15 -3.35 -9.89 12.78
CA LYS A 15 -2.21 -9.87 11.87
C LYS A 15 -1.65 -8.47 11.58
N GLY A 16 -2.45 -7.41 11.79
CA GLY A 16 -2.13 -6.03 11.40
C GLY A 16 -2.51 -5.71 9.97
N PHE A 17 -3.14 -6.63 9.25
CA PHE A 17 -3.65 -6.41 7.90
C PHE A 17 -4.78 -7.36 7.55
N VAL A 18 -5.59 -6.97 6.58
CA VAL A 18 -6.63 -7.81 5.98
C VAL A 18 -6.49 -7.80 4.46
N SER A 19 -6.53 -8.97 3.85
CA SER A 19 -6.32 -9.20 2.42
C SER A 19 -6.78 -10.62 2.04
N PRO A 20 -7.28 -10.87 0.79
CA PRO A 20 -7.66 -9.87 -0.22
C PRO A 20 -9.06 -9.30 0.01
N ILE A 21 -9.29 -8.08 -0.49
CA ILE A 21 -10.60 -7.44 -0.54
C ILE A 21 -10.90 -7.09 -2.00
N ASN A 22 -12.02 -7.53 -2.56
CA ASN A 22 -12.39 -7.24 -3.95
C ASN A 22 -13.00 -5.85 -4.08
N ILE A 23 -12.35 -4.95 -4.81
CA ILE A 23 -12.78 -3.55 -5.00
C ILE A 23 -13.25 -3.30 -6.43
N PHE A 24 -12.38 -3.55 -7.41
CA PHE A 24 -12.62 -3.29 -8.82
C PHE A 24 -12.75 -4.57 -9.64
N SER A 25 -13.41 -4.48 -10.78
CA SER A 25 -13.27 -5.48 -11.84
C SER A 25 -11.87 -5.37 -12.48
N LYS A 26 -11.43 -6.43 -13.15
CA LYS A 26 -10.17 -6.41 -13.91
C LYS A 26 -10.17 -5.32 -14.99
N ASP A 27 -11.33 -5.07 -15.63
CA ASP A 27 -11.46 -4.02 -16.65
C ASP A 27 -11.30 -2.62 -16.04
N LYS A 28 -11.86 -2.37 -14.85
CA LYS A 28 -11.65 -1.08 -14.16
C LYS A 28 -10.20 -0.92 -13.71
N ALA A 29 -9.57 -1.96 -13.20
CA ALA A 29 -8.15 -1.94 -12.86
C ALA A 29 -7.28 -1.67 -14.09
N LYS A 30 -7.62 -2.29 -15.24
CA LYS A 30 -6.94 -2.00 -16.51
C LYS A 30 -7.13 -0.55 -16.93
N GLN A 31 -8.34 0.00 -16.83
CA GLN A 31 -8.60 1.42 -17.15
C GLN A 31 -7.73 2.36 -16.30
N ILE A 32 -7.61 2.07 -14.99
CA ILE A 32 -6.77 2.85 -14.08
C ILE A 32 -5.29 2.73 -14.48
N ARG A 33 -4.84 1.54 -14.85
CA ARG A 33 -3.49 1.31 -15.34
C ARG A 33 -3.21 2.09 -16.62
N ASP A 34 -4.11 2.02 -17.61
CA ASP A 34 -3.98 2.72 -18.88
C ASP A 34 -3.85 4.24 -18.66
N GLU A 35 -4.57 4.80 -17.69
CA GLU A 35 -4.44 6.21 -17.28
C GLU A 35 -3.04 6.52 -16.70
N ILE A 36 -2.53 5.68 -15.81
CA ILE A 36 -1.18 5.85 -15.24
C ILE A 36 -0.12 5.79 -16.34
N GLU A 37 -0.21 4.80 -17.25
CA GLU A 37 0.70 4.66 -18.39
C GLU A 37 0.61 5.85 -19.36
N MET A 38 -0.58 6.44 -19.52
CA MET A 38 -0.76 7.67 -20.31
C MET A 38 -0.04 8.86 -19.64
N ILE A 39 -0.19 9.03 -18.32
CA ILE A 39 0.50 10.07 -17.56
C ILE A 39 2.03 9.91 -17.69
N GLU A 40 2.56 8.69 -17.57
CA GLU A 40 3.99 8.41 -17.75
C GLU A 40 4.47 8.78 -19.16
N LYS A 41 3.65 8.54 -20.18
CA LYS A 41 3.98 8.88 -21.58
C LYS A 41 3.95 10.37 -21.84
N GLU A 42 2.99 11.10 -21.28
CA GLU A 42 2.82 12.55 -21.48
C GLU A 42 3.78 13.38 -20.62
N MET A 43 4.16 12.85 -19.44
CA MET A 43 5.06 13.50 -18.49
C MET A 43 6.20 12.54 -18.08
N PRO A 44 7.14 12.23 -18.97
CA PRO A 44 8.18 11.23 -18.71
C PRO A 44 9.02 11.55 -17.46
N GLY A 45 9.14 10.56 -16.58
CA GLY A 45 9.91 10.63 -15.35
C GLY A 45 9.24 11.38 -14.19
N GLU A 46 8.03 11.92 -14.36
CA GLU A 46 7.33 12.59 -13.27
C GLU A 46 6.81 11.61 -12.22
N LEU A 47 6.28 10.45 -12.64
CA LEU A 47 5.79 9.41 -11.72
C LEU A 47 6.93 8.69 -10.98
N GLU A 48 8.17 8.79 -11.44
CA GLU A 48 9.35 8.31 -10.73
C GLU A 48 9.82 9.28 -9.62
N LYS A 49 9.39 10.54 -9.68
CA LYS A 49 9.78 11.64 -8.78
C LYS A 49 8.60 12.07 -7.90
N SER A 50 8.21 13.32 -8.05
CA SER A 50 7.16 13.95 -7.25
C SER A 50 5.76 13.58 -7.69
N GLY A 51 5.51 13.35 -8.98
CA GLY A 51 4.19 13.07 -9.55
C GLY A 51 3.55 11.76 -9.06
N ARG A 52 4.33 10.84 -8.53
CA ARG A 52 3.77 9.63 -7.89
C ARG A 52 3.04 9.90 -6.58
N TYR A 53 3.31 11.04 -5.93
CA TYR A 53 2.63 11.45 -4.72
C TYR A 53 1.41 12.29 -5.04
N ASN A 54 0.28 11.93 -4.43
CA ASN A 54 -0.98 12.65 -4.60
C ASN A 54 -1.45 12.76 -6.06
N ALA A 55 -1.17 11.75 -6.89
CA ALA A 55 -1.60 11.71 -8.29
C ALA A 55 -3.13 11.84 -8.47
N HIS A 56 -3.93 11.56 -7.43
CA HIS A 56 -5.38 11.81 -7.41
C HIS A 56 -5.74 13.28 -7.56
N LEU A 57 -4.83 14.22 -7.26
CA LEU A 57 -5.08 15.66 -7.41
C LEU A 57 -4.94 16.14 -8.88
N ILE A 58 -4.34 15.33 -9.74
CA ILE A 58 -4.11 15.67 -11.15
C ILE A 58 -4.86 14.79 -12.14
N SER A 59 -5.39 13.65 -11.71
CA SER A 59 -6.19 12.73 -12.54
C SER A 59 -7.56 12.48 -11.91
N PRO A 60 -8.66 12.86 -12.59
CA PRO A 60 -10.02 12.58 -12.11
C PRO A 60 -10.28 11.09 -11.89
N LEU A 61 -9.69 10.21 -12.71
CA LEU A 61 -9.84 8.77 -12.55
C LEU A 61 -9.14 8.25 -11.28
N LEU A 62 -7.97 8.78 -10.95
CA LEU A 62 -7.28 8.43 -9.70
C LEU A 62 -7.99 9.04 -8.48
N ASP A 63 -8.64 10.19 -8.64
CA ASP A 63 -9.51 10.76 -7.60
C ASP A 63 -10.73 9.87 -7.34
N GLU A 64 -11.38 9.33 -8.38
CA GLU A 64 -12.46 8.35 -8.23
C GLU A 64 -12.05 7.12 -7.41
N VAL A 65 -10.77 6.70 -7.48
CA VAL A 65 -10.27 5.59 -6.66
C VAL A 65 -10.32 5.94 -5.18
N THR A 66 -9.93 7.16 -4.81
CA THR A 66 -9.94 7.61 -3.40
C THR A 66 -11.35 7.76 -2.83
N HIS A 67 -12.32 8.00 -3.70
CA HIS A 67 -13.74 8.14 -3.34
C HIS A 67 -14.56 6.86 -3.58
N ASN A 68 -13.91 5.74 -3.92
CA ASN A 68 -14.64 4.50 -4.19
C ASN A 68 -15.38 4.00 -2.94
N PRO A 69 -16.72 3.80 -3.00
CA PRO A 69 -17.51 3.41 -1.84
C PRO A 69 -17.02 2.12 -1.17
N LYS A 70 -16.59 1.11 -1.93
CA LYS A 70 -16.10 -0.15 -1.35
C LYS A 70 -14.80 0.03 -0.57
N ILE A 71 -13.92 0.96 -1.01
CA ILE A 71 -12.71 1.32 -0.26
C ILE A 71 -13.11 2.04 1.02
N LEU A 72 -13.94 3.07 0.91
CA LEU A 72 -14.38 3.88 2.04
C LEU A 72 -15.15 3.06 3.08
N ASP A 73 -16.07 2.19 2.66
CA ASP A 73 -16.82 1.31 3.55
C ASP A 73 -15.91 0.31 4.30
N ALA A 74 -14.89 -0.21 3.61
CA ALA A 74 -13.91 -1.09 4.23
C ALA A 74 -13.02 -0.32 5.25
N VAL A 75 -12.57 0.88 4.91
CA VAL A 75 -11.81 1.77 5.79
C VAL A 75 -12.66 2.19 6.99
N GLN A 76 -13.92 2.57 6.76
CA GLN A 76 -14.88 2.92 7.82
C GLN A 76 -15.05 1.80 8.84
N SER A 77 -15.01 0.55 8.38
CA SER A 77 -15.12 -0.62 9.28
C SER A 77 -13.99 -0.70 10.31
N LEU A 78 -12.85 -0.02 10.06
CA LEU A 78 -11.66 -0.03 10.92
C LEU A 78 -11.49 1.25 11.74
N ILE A 79 -11.72 2.42 11.13
CA ILE A 79 -11.39 3.71 11.75
C ILE A 79 -12.61 4.63 12.00
N GLY A 80 -13.82 4.18 11.65
CA GLY A 80 -15.06 4.96 11.81
C GLY A 80 -15.40 5.81 10.59
N GLU A 81 -16.51 6.54 10.69
CA GLU A 81 -17.14 7.24 9.54
C GLU A 81 -16.46 8.56 9.12
N ASN A 82 -15.68 9.17 10.00
CA ASN A 82 -15.01 10.43 9.70
C ASN A 82 -13.66 10.15 9.03
N ILE A 83 -13.66 10.06 7.70
CA ILE A 83 -12.50 9.68 6.90
C ILE A 83 -11.95 10.90 6.16
N LEU A 84 -10.64 11.10 6.26
CA LEU A 84 -9.88 12.07 5.49
C LEU A 84 -8.79 11.33 4.71
N VAL A 85 -8.67 11.60 3.40
CA VAL A 85 -7.54 11.12 2.59
C VAL A 85 -6.30 11.95 2.94
N CYS A 86 -5.34 11.33 3.61
CA CYS A 86 -4.07 11.97 3.96
C CYS A 86 -3.17 12.15 2.74
N GLY A 87 -3.20 11.21 1.81
CA GLY A 87 -2.45 11.26 0.57
C GLY A 87 -2.50 9.93 -0.18
N THR A 88 -1.99 9.93 -1.40
CA THR A 88 -1.83 8.73 -2.22
C THR A 88 -0.39 8.60 -2.71
N THR A 89 0.06 7.38 -2.95
CA THR A 89 1.37 7.11 -3.53
C THR A 89 1.27 5.99 -4.55
N LEU A 90 1.78 6.21 -5.74
CA LEU A 90 1.94 5.17 -6.75
C LEU A 90 3.28 4.45 -6.53
N PHE A 91 3.24 3.14 -6.34
CA PHE A 91 4.41 2.28 -6.30
C PHE A 91 4.50 1.52 -7.63
N ILE A 92 5.43 1.95 -8.47
CA ILE A 92 5.66 1.38 -9.80
C ILE A 92 7.01 0.68 -9.79
N LYS A 93 7.02 -0.60 -10.17
CA LYS A 93 8.24 -1.39 -10.34
C LYS A 93 8.21 -2.01 -11.73
N ASN A 94 9.07 -1.53 -12.62
CA ASN A 94 9.19 -2.08 -13.95
C ASN A 94 9.90 -3.45 -13.94
N PRO A 95 9.59 -4.34 -14.88
CA PRO A 95 10.27 -5.63 -14.97
C PRO A 95 11.78 -5.48 -15.13
N ASN A 96 12.54 -6.29 -14.40
CA ASN A 96 14.01 -6.31 -14.41
C ASN A 96 14.70 -5.02 -13.89
N GLU A 97 13.98 -4.12 -13.26
CA GLU A 97 14.55 -2.98 -12.56
C GLU A 97 14.91 -3.32 -11.09
N LYS A 98 15.77 -2.49 -10.51
CA LYS A 98 16.23 -2.68 -9.12
C LYS A 98 15.25 -2.12 -8.07
N GLY A 99 14.00 -1.84 -8.46
CA GLY A 99 13.01 -1.24 -7.58
C GLY A 99 12.56 -2.18 -6.46
N PHE A 100 12.79 -1.81 -5.21
CA PHE A 100 12.30 -2.52 -4.03
C PHE A 100 11.81 -1.52 -2.97
N VAL A 101 11.09 -2.03 -1.97
CA VAL A 101 10.69 -1.23 -0.81
C VAL A 101 11.26 -1.89 0.44
N SER A 102 12.20 -1.21 1.12
CA SER A 102 12.75 -1.73 2.37
C SER A 102 11.67 -1.91 3.43
N TYR A 103 11.84 -2.86 4.35
CA TYR A 103 10.88 -3.08 5.44
C TYR A 103 10.78 -1.84 6.32
N HIS A 104 9.56 -1.36 6.54
CA HIS A 104 9.28 -0.13 7.28
C HIS A 104 7.91 -0.19 7.96
N GLN A 105 7.61 0.80 8.76
CA GLN A 105 6.29 1.07 9.33
C GLN A 105 5.82 2.44 8.84
N ASP A 106 4.63 2.52 8.26
CA ASP A 106 4.08 3.76 7.71
C ASP A 106 3.98 4.88 8.74
N ALA A 107 3.70 4.53 10.00
CA ALA A 107 3.63 5.48 11.11
C ALA A 107 4.92 6.32 11.27
N LYS A 108 6.07 5.80 10.83
CA LYS A 108 7.33 6.53 10.87
C LYS A 108 7.39 7.69 9.87
N TYR A 109 6.64 7.59 8.77
CA TYR A 109 6.58 8.60 7.72
C TYR A 109 5.55 9.69 8.00
N ILE A 110 4.36 9.30 8.44
CA ILE A 110 3.19 10.18 8.55
C ILE A 110 3.17 10.89 9.89
N GLY A 111 3.52 10.20 10.99
CA GLY A 111 3.66 10.80 12.32
C GLY A 111 2.35 11.33 12.92
N LEU A 112 1.20 10.77 12.53
CA LEU A 112 -0.09 11.13 13.12
C LEU A 112 -0.29 10.47 14.49
N ASP A 113 -0.82 11.23 15.43
CA ASP A 113 -1.21 10.77 16.76
C ASP A 113 -2.63 11.31 17.09
N PRO A 114 -3.60 10.47 17.48
CA PRO A 114 -3.50 9.02 17.62
C PRO A 114 -3.34 8.28 16.29
N LEU A 115 -2.89 7.01 16.34
CA LEU A 115 -2.72 6.13 15.19
C LEU A 115 -4.08 5.61 14.64
N ASN A 116 -5.08 6.49 14.59
CA ASN A 116 -6.41 6.16 14.06
C ASN A 116 -6.47 6.38 12.55
N TRP A 117 -5.66 5.62 11.81
CA TRP A 117 -5.62 5.64 10.36
C TRP A 117 -5.18 4.29 9.80
N VAL A 118 -5.34 4.08 8.52
CA VAL A 118 -5.08 2.82 7.82
C VAL A 118 -4.56 3.11 6.42
N THR A 119 -3.67 2.26 5.93
CA THR A 119 -3.27 2.30 4.52
C THR A 119 -4.14 1.34 3.71
N ALA A 120 -4.78 1.86 2.66
CA ALA A 120 -5.49 1.08 1.65
C ALA A 120 -4.56 0.91 0.43
N TRP A 121 -4.03 -0.30 0.25
CA TRP A 121 -3.14 -0.62 -0.87
C TRP A 121 -3.89 -1.39 -1.95
N VAL A 122 -4.07 -0.77 -3.12
CA VAL A 122 -4.86 -1.30 -4.23
C VAL A 122 -3.92 -1.85 -5.31
N ALA A 123 -4.09 -3.12 -5.67
CA ALA A 123 -3.37 -3.76 -6.76
C ALA A 123 -3.98 -3.34 -8.12
N ILE A 124 -3.29 -2.48 -8.86
CA ILE A 124 -3.70 -2.08 -10.22
C ILE A 124 -3.27 -3.13 -11.25
N THR A 125 -2.20 -3.84 -10.99
CA THR A 125 -1.75 -5.04 -11.72
C THR A 125 -1.74 -6.24 -10.79
N ASP A 126 -1.67 -7.46 -11.33
CA ASP A 126 -1.45 -8.64 -10.50
C ASP A 126 -0.14 -8.47 -9.71
N SER A 127 -0.20 -8.78 -8.42
CA SER A 127 0.92 -8.69 -7.48
C SER A 127 1.16 -10.06 -6.85
N ASN A 128 2.33 -10.64 -7.07
CA ASN A 128 2.70 -11.97 -6.60
C ASN A 128 4.21 -12.04 -6.30
N GLU A 129 4.70 -13.18 -5.83
CA GLU A 129 6.11 -13.33 -5.44
C GLU A 129 7.09 -13.20 -6.62
N HIS A 130 6.64 -13.46 -7.87
CA HIS A 130 7.50 -13.34 -9.06
C HIS A 130 7.75 -11.89 -9.48
N ASN A 131 6.84 -10.98 -9.13
CA ASN A 131 6.96 -9.56 -9.44
C ASN A 131 7.13 -8.69 -8.19
N GLY A 132 7.66 -9.28 -7.11
CA GLY A 132 8.02 -8.59 -5.89
C GLY A 132 6.81 -8.02 -5.15
N CYS A 133 5.79 -8.83 -4.87
CA CYS A 133 4.65 -8.40 -4.06
C CYS A 133 5.08 -7.93 -2.67
N MET A 134 4.23 -7.12 -2.07
CA MET A 134 4.41 -6.69 -0.68
C MET A 134 4.38 -7.89 0.26
N ARG A 135 5.20 -7.85 1.30
CA ARG A 135 5.23 -8.83 2.39
C ARG A 135 4.99 -8.13 3.71
N MET A 136 4.16 -8.71 4.56
CA MET A 136 3.80 -8.19 5.89
C MET A 136 4.42 -9.06 6.98
N TRP A 137 5.13 -8.47 7.94
CA TRP A 137 5.53 -9.19 9.15
C TRP A 137 4.32 -9.31 10.07
N THR A 138 3.74 -10.50 10.05
CA THR A 138 2.46 -10.81 10.68
C THR A 138 2.49 -10.55 12.19
N GLY A 139 1.56 -9.71 12.67
CA GLY A 139 1.44 -9.39 14.09
C GLY A 139 2.40 -8.32 14.62
N SER A 140 3.36 -7.85 13.81
CA SER A 140 4.35 -6.84 14.23
C SER A 140 3.74 -5.49 14.65
N HIS A 141 2.50 -5.20 14.27
CA HIS A 141 1.76 -4.00 14.69
C HIS A 141 1.41 -3.97 16.17
N LYS A 142 1.43 -5.14 16.85
CA LYS A 142 1.15 -5.26 18.30
C LYS A 142 2.34 -4.79 19.16
N GLU A 143 3.48 -4.62 18.54
CA GLU A 143 4.67 -4.09 19.18
C GLU A 143 4.76 -2.57 18.98
N ASN A 144 5.64 -1.93 19.75
CA ASN A 144 5.92 -0.51 19.59
C ASN A 144 6.56 -0.21 18.23
N LEU A 145 6.58 1.08 17.86
CA LEU A 145 7.31 1.53 16.68
C LEU A 145 8.79 1.10 16.81
N LYS A 146 9.23 0.32 15.84
CA LYS A 146 10.61 -0.22 15.80
C LYS A 146 11.61 0.88 15.47
N GLN A 147 12.87 0.64 15.80
CA GLN A 147 13.94 1.49 15.32
C GLN A 147 14.07 1.38 13.80
N HIS A 148 14.16 2.54 13.14
CA HIS A 148 14.37 2.64 11.70
C HIS A 148 15.75 3.25 11.46
N ASP A 149 16.55 2.54 10.68
CA ASP A 149 17.79 3.07 10.12
C ASP A 149 17.54 3.72 8.74
N GLN A 150 18.53 4.38 8.21
CA GLN A 150 18.46 4.95 6.86
C GLN A 150 19.13 4.01 5.86
N ASN A 151 18.42 3.68 4.78
CA ASN A 151 18.91 2.87 3.67
C ASN A 151 18.61 3.58 2.34
N PHE A 152 19.60 4.21 1.77
CA PHE A 152 19.56 4.88 0.50
C PHE A 152 20.18 4.05 -0.63
N ASN A 153 20.14 2.72 -0.52
CA ASN A 153 20.62 1.83 -1.58
C ASN A 153 19.88 2.13 -2.89
N GLU A 154 20.61 1.99 -3.98
CA GLU A 154 20.05 2.12 -5.34
C GLU A 154 18.82 1.22 -5.51
N GLY A 155 17.72 1.78 -5.98
CA GLY A 155 16.45 1.07 -6.18
C GLY A 155 15.49 1.09 -4.99
N ASN A 156 15.88 1.57 -3.80
CA ASN A 156 14.92 1.72 -2.72
C ASN A 156 13.92 2.84 -3.03
N LEU A 157 12.66 2.47 -3.18
CA LEU A 157 11.58 3.41 -3.51
C LEU A 157 11.16 4.32 -2.35
N LEU A 158 11.66 4.08 -1.13
CA LEU A 158 11.40 4.93 0.02
C LEU A 158 12.32 6.15 0.02
N THR A 159 11.77 7.34 -0.21
CA THR A 159 12.53 8.60 -0.34
C THR A 159 13.32 9.00 0.91
N ARG A 160 12.89 8.58 2.10
CA ARG A 160 13.59 8.81 3.35
C ARG A 160 14.47 7.63 3.78
N GLY A 161 14.49 6.53 3.00
CA GLY A 161 15.29 5.35 3.24
C GLY A 161 15.06 4.65 4.59
N GLN A 162 13.96 4.92 5.28
CA GLN A 162 13.71 4.37 6.61
C GLN A 162 13.52 2.86 6.54
N THR A 163 14.31 2.12 7.31
CA THR A 163 14.39 0.66 7.20
C THR A 163 14.40 0.02 8.58
N VAL A 164 13.51 -0.94 8.81
CA VAL A 164 13.57 -1.88 9.92
C VAL A 164 14.50 -3.01 9.51
N LYS A 165 15.56 -3.27 10.31
CA LYS A 165 16.49 -4.36 10.08
C LYS A 165 16.00 -5.68 10.70
N ASP A 166 16.66 -6.75 10.32
CA ASP A 166 16.53 -8.10 10.91
C ASP A 166 15.08 -8.61 10.94
N VAL A 167 14.31 -8.28 9.87
CA VAL A 167 12.95 -8.79 9.71
C VAL A 167 13.04 -10.28 9.35
N PRO A 168 12.47 -11.19 10.18
CA PRO A 168 12.51 -12.63 9.92
C PRO A 168 11.58 -12.95 8.74
N ARG A 169 12.18 -13.29 7.60
CA ARG A 169 11.44 -13.51 6.35
C ARG A 169 10.39 -14.62 6.47
N GLU A 170 10.67 -15.64 7.25
CA GLU A 170 9.77 -16.77 7.55
C GLU A 170 8.50 -16.35 8.32
N GLU A 171 8.55 -15.25 9.05
CA GLU A 171 7.40 -14.67 9.75
C GLU A 171 6.61 -13.69 8.88
N THR A 172 7.09 -13.41 7.67
CA THR A 172 6.39 -12.53 6.74
C THR A 172 5.42 -13.28 5.83
N THR A 173 4.26 -12.70 5.61
CA THR A 173 3.24 -13.22 4.70
C THR A 173 3.27 -12.43 3.38
N PRO A 174 3.45 -13.07 2.20
CA PRO A 174 3.33 -12.39 0.92
C PRO A 174 1.86 -12.02 0.66
N LEU A 175 1.61 -10.80 0.23
CA LEU A 175 0.30 -10.34 -0.20
C LEU A 175 0.12 -10.59 -1.71
N ILE A 176 -0.42 -11.76 -2.02
CA ILE A 176 -0.75 -12.12 -3.40
C ILE A 176 -2.13 -11.56 -3.72
N LEU A 177 -2.18 -10.61 -4.66
CA LEU A 177 -3.39 -9.94 -5.10
C LEU A 177 -3.51 -9.98 -6.61
N THR A 178 -4.74 -10.17 -7.10
CA THR A 178 -5.05 -9.93 -8.51
C THR A 178 -5.45 -8.47 -8.73
N ALA A 179 -5.29 -7.97 -9.95
CA ALA A 179 -5.71 -6.63 -10.33
C ALA A 179 -7.14 -6.33 -9.89
N GLY A 180 -7.35 -5.21 -9.21
CA GLY A 180 -8.63 -4.80 -8.64
C GLY A 180 -8.88 -5.26 -7.20
N GLN A 181 -7.97 -6.00 -6.60
CA GLN A 181 -8.01 -6.34 -5.17
C GLN A 181 -7.23 -5.31 -4.32
N MET A 182 -7.52 -5.30 -3.03
CA MET A 182 -6.94 -4.39 -2.05
C MET A 182 -6.53 -5.15 -0.79
N SER A 183 -5.52 -4.63 -0.10
CA SER A 183 -5.26 -4.88 1.31
C SER A 183 -5.48 -3.62 2.13
N LEU A 184 -5.88 -3.79 3.39
CA LEU A 184 -5.83 -2.73 4.41
C LEU A 184 -4.79 -3.13 5.45
N HIS A 185 -3.92 -2.20 5.85
CA HIS A 185 -2.92 -2.50 6.85
C HIS A 185 -2.73 -1.39 7.87
N HIS A 186 -2.41 -1.84 9.08
CA HIS A 186 -2.18 -0.97 10.25
C HIS A 186 -0.91 -0.16 10.07
N PRO A 187 -0.88 1.12 10.49
CA PRO A 187 0.27 2.00 10.31
C PRO A 187 1.58 1.49 10.93
N THR A 188 1.49 0.63 11.92
CA THR A 188 2.67 0.06 12.60
C THR A 188 3.01 -1.37 12.19
N VAL A 189 2.28 -1.99 11.23
CA VAL A 189 2.72 -3.28 10.70
C VAL A 189 3.98 -3.09 9.86
N VAL A 190 5.01 -3.90 10.12
CA VAL A 190 6.24 -3.87 9.34
C VAL A 190 6.00 -4.54 8.00
N HIS A 191 6.31 -3.84 6.92
CA HIS A 191 6.12 -4.36 5.57
C HIS A 191 7.18 -3.83 4.60
N GLY A 192 7.34 -4.52 3.49
CA GLY A 192 8.27 -4.18 2.44
C GLY A 192 8.00 -4.99 1.18
N SER A 193 8.81 -4.85 0.15
CA SER A 193 8.68 -5.65 -1.07
C SER A 193 10.03 -5.87 -1.75
N ASP A 194 10.19 -7.06 -2.33
CA ASP A 194 11.36 -7.46 -3.12
C ASP A 194 11.34 -6.79 -4.52
N LEU A 195 12.35 -7.09 -5.32
CA LEU A 195 12.47 -6.68 -6.73
C LEU A 195 11.34 -7.27 -7.60
N ASN A 196 11.09 -6.64 -8.76
CA ASN A 196 10.23 -7.18 -9.81
C ASN A 196 11.06 -7.90 -10.86
#